data_7aec11705fa6d79f6badfb46073702b9
#
_entry.id   7aec11705fa6d79f6badfb46073702b9
#
_cell.length_a   1.000
_cell.length_b   1.000
_cell.length_c   1.000
_cell.angle_alpha   90.00
_cell.angle_beta   90.00
_cell.angle_gamma   90.00
#
_symmetry.space_group_name_H-M   'P 1'
#
loop_
_entity.id
_entity.type
_entity.pdbx_description
1 polymer ?
#
loop_
_entity_poly.entity_id
_entity_poly.type
_entity_poly.pdbx_seq_one_letter_code
_entity_poly.pdbx_strand_id
1 'polypeptide(L)'
;MKKRIVALLSAVLAVILLLFTSAFASSAADDGLKNVDGKWIYVKDGVKDTSFTSLVKYYGTWYYVENGELNWSFTGLTDYYGTKYYVENGVLNWNYTGLALLGSDEWYYAENGAVKNDYTGLTYFCGRWFYVEKSALNWDYTGLTNYYGTWYYVENSILNWNFTGLTDYYGTKYYVENGVLNWNYTGLALLGSDEWYYAENGAVKNDYTGLTYFCGRWFYA
;
A
#
# COMPACT_ATOMS: atom_id res chain seq x y z
N MET A 1 62.03 38.26 0.84
CA MET A 1 61.37 37.56 -0.27
C MET A 1 60.23 36.62 0.21
N LYS A 2 60.40 35.79 1.25
CA LYS A 2 59.37 34.86 1.70
C LYS A 2 58.00 35.48 2.12
N LYS A 3 58.03 36.68 2.78
CA LYS A 3 56.79 37.35 3.22
C LYS A 3 55.93 37.95 2.08
N ARG A 4 56.52 38.26 0.94
CA ARG A 4 55.80 38.82 -0.23
C ARG A 4 55.14 37.71 -1.08
N ILE A 5 55.71 36.50 -1.08
CA ILE A 5 55.15 35.33 -1.80
C ILE A 5 53.91 34.78 -1.03
N VAL A 6 53.91 34.77 0.30
CA VAL A 6 52.76 34.33 1.10
C VAL A 6 51.58 35.30 0.94
N ALA A 7 51.83 36.62 0.87
CA ALA A 7 50.78 37.61 0.65
C ALA A 7 50.15 37.53 -0.76
N LEU A 8 50.94 37.18 -1.77
CA LEU A 8 50.44 36.98 -3.13
C LEU A 8 49.63 35.68 -3.28
N LEU A 9 50.04 34.59 -2.65
CA LEU A 9 49.27 33.33 -2.63
C LEU A 9 47.95 33.45 -1.87
N SER A 10 47.90 34.19 -0.76
CA SER A 10 46.67 34.43 -0.04
C SER A 10 45.69 35.34 -0.81
N ALA A 11 46.16 36.31 -1.55
CA ALA A 11 45.34 37.18 -2.37
C ALA A 11 44.76 36.45 -3.61
N VAL A 12 45.55 35.56 -4.23
CA VAL A 12 45.07 34.72 -5.35
C VAL A 12 44.06 33.68 -4.86
N LEU A 13 44.28 33.07 -3.68
CA LEU A 13 43.31 32.11 -3.09
C LEU A 13 42.01 32.81 -2.69
N ALA A 14 42.04 34.04 -2.15
CA ALA A 14 40.86 34.82 -1.83
C ALA A 14 40.06 35.25 -3.07
N VAL A 15 40.74 35.57 -4.18
CA VAL A 15 40.09 35.90 -5.45
C VAL A 15 39.48 34.68 -6.12
N ILE A 16 40.11 33.49 -6.04
CA ILE A 16 39.54 32.25 -6.54
C ILE A 16 38.31 31.82 -5.70
N LEU A 17 38.34 32.00 -4.36
CA LEU A 17 37.19 31.72 -3.51
C LEU A 17 36.03 32.70 -3.78
N LEU A 18 36.31 33.96 -4.10
CA LEU A 18 35.30 34.97 -4.48
C LEU A 18 34.71 34.76 -5.89
N LEU A 19 35.45 34.13 -6.80
CA LEU A 19 34.95 33.83 -8.15
C LEU A 19 34.01 32.61 -8.17
N PHE A 20 34.08 31.71 -7.20
CA PHE A 20 33.12 30.59 -7.08
C PHE A 20 31.83 30.98 -6.36
N THR A 21 31.79 32.10 -5.62
CA THR A 21 30.57 32.56 -4.92
C THR A 21 29.74 33.55 -5.74
N SER A 22 30.22 34.06 -6.88
CA SER A 22 29.50 35.06 -7.66
C SER A 22 28.66 34.50 -8.83
N ALA A 23 28.64 33.22 -9.05
CA ALA A 23 27.89 32.64 -10.17
C ALA A 23 26.41 32.32 -9.86
N PHE A 24 25.94 32.47 -8.61
CA PHE A 24 24.56 32.17 -8.25
C PHE A 24 23.81 33.30 -7.50
N ALA A 25 24.32 34.51 -7.50
CA ALA A 25 23.59 35.67 -6.98
C ALA A 25 22.83 36.37 -8.13
N SER A 26 21.76 35.72 -8.61
CA SER A 26 20.84 36.36 -9.54
C SER A 26 19.42 35.96 -9.20
N SER A 27 18.69 36.92 -8.68
CA SER A 27 17.26 36.95 -8.38
C SER A 27 16.83 36.04 -7.22
N ALA A 28 15.80 36.47 -6.50
CA ALA A 28 15.05 35.61 -5.58
C ALA A 28 14.74 34.32 -6.35
N ALA A 29 15.54 33.30 -6.10
CA ALA A 29 15.52 32.11 -6.92
C ALA A 29 14.23 31.36 -6.54
N ASP A 30 13.33 31.19 -7.49
CA ASP A 30 12.16 30.38 -7.34
C ASP A 30 12.60 29.02 -6.83
N ASP A 31 12.19 28.67 -5.60
CA ASP A 31 12.39 27.34 -5.06
C ASP A 31 11.65 26.31 -5.92
N GLY A 32 12.14 25.09 -5.97
CA GLY A 32 11.49 24.01 -6.69
C GLY A 32 12.38 23.25 -7.65
N LEU A 33 11.76 22.51 -8.58
CA LEU A 33 12.47 21.72 -9.58
C LEU A 33 13.11 22.59 -10.65
N LYS A 34 14.39 22.32 -10.90
CA LYS A 34 15.17 22.95 -11.99
C LYS A 34 15.98 21.90 -12.76
N ASN A 35 16.07 22.08 -14.06
CA ASN A 35 16.98 21.29 -14.90
C ASN A 35 18.35 21.97 -14.94
N VAL A 36 19.37 21.28 -14.45
CA VAL A 36 20.75 21.72 -14.46
C VAL A 36 21.57 20.63 -15.15
N ASP A 37 22.15 20.94 -16.27
CA ASP A 37 22.97 20.02 -17.08
C ASP A 37 22.29 18.67 -17.37
N GLY A 38 20.98 18.70 -17.65
CA GLY A 38 20.18 17.53 -17.97
C GLY A 38 19.66 16.76 -16.75
N LYS A 39 20.01 17.17 -15.53
CA LYS A 39 19.50 16.59 -14.29
C LYS A 39 18.43 17.48 -13.66
N TRP A 40 17.36 16.88 -13.22
CA TRP A 40 16.33 17.57 -12.47
C TRP A 40 16.66 17.54 -10.97
N ILE A 41 16.86 18.73 -10.39
CA ILE A 41 17.22 18.92 -8.99
C ILE A 41 16.20 19.83 -8.29
N TYR A 42 15.99 19.61 -6.99
CA TYR A 42 15.24 20.52 -6.14
C TYR A 42 16.16 21.58 -5.60
N VAL A 43 15.80 22.83 -5.85
CA VAL A 43 16.57 24.03 -5.42
C VAL A 43 15.76 24.74 -4.33
N LYS A 44 16.45 25.13 -3.26
CA LYS A 44 15.96 26.00 -2.20
C LYS A 44 16.99 27.07 -1.91
N ASP A 45 16.55 28.32 -1.77
CA ASP A 45 17.43 29.48 -1.58
C ASP A 45 18.58 29.55 -2.61
N GLY A 46 18.31 29.13 -3.85
CA GLY A 46 19.27 29.16 -4.96
C GLY A 46 20.29 28.03 -4.99
N VAL A 47 20.27 27.07 -4.05
CA VAL A 47 21.18 25.93 -3.99
C VAL A 47 20.41 24.62 -4.01
N LYS A 48 21.06 23.53 -4.51
CA LYS A 48 20.46 22.19 -4.44
C LYS A 48 20.28 21.80 -2.98
N ASP A 49 19.02 21.48 -2.60
CA ASP A 49 18.71 20.97 -1.26
C ASP A 49 18.76 19.43 -1.25
N THR A 50 19.90 18.87 -0.87
CA THR A 50 20.12 17.42 -0.78
C THR A 50 19.37 16.75 0.37
N SER A 51 18.77 17.51 1.27
CA SER A 51 17.93 16.99 2.36
C SER A 51 16.47 16.78 1.94
N PHE A 52 16.08 17.36 0.81
CA PHE A 52 14.71 17.28 0.33
C PHE A 52 14.40 15.92 -0.28
N THR A 53 13.45 15.23 0.34
CA THR A 53 12.87 13.96 -0.16
C THR A 53 11.36 14.05 0.02
N SER A 54 10.62 14.28 -1.07
CA SER A 54 9.17 14.43 -1.06
C SER A 54 8.61 14.67 -2.47
N LEU A 55 7.30 14.89 -2.55
CA LEU A 55 6.64 15.35 -3.78
C LEU A 55 6.84 16.85 -4.01
N VAL A 56 7.07 17.23 -5.24
CA VAL A 56 7.11 18.61 -5.68
C VAL A 56 6.28 18.81 -6.94
N LYS A 57 5.52 19.90 -6.99
CA LYS A 57 4.70 20.25 -8.15
C LYS A 57 5.51 21.10 -9.14
N TYR A 58 5.51 20.69 -10.42
CA TYR A 58 6.12 21.43 -11.50
C TYR A 58 5.22 21.42 -12.74
N TYR A 59 4.83 22.58 -13.22
CA TYR A 59 3.89 22.78 -14.34
C TYR A 59 2.64 21.89 -14.28
N GLY A 60 2.02 21.79 -13.08
CA GLY A 60 0.78 21.04 -12.87
C GLY A 60 0.95 19.55 -12.56
N THR A 61 2.12 18.98 -12.77
CA THR A 61 2.46 17.58 -12.49
C THR A 61 3.24 17.47 -11.19
N TRP A 62 3.00 16.40 -10.43
CA TRP A 62 3.72 16.10 -9.20
C TRP A 62 4.81 15.06 -9.45
N TYR A 63 6.02 15.36 -8.99
CA TYR A 63 7.21 14.53 -9.16
C TYR A 63 7.79 14.14 -7.81
N TYR A 64 8.35 12.94 -7.74
CA TYR A 64 9.06 12.47 -6.55
C TYR A 64 10.53 12.83 -6.62
N VAL A 65 10.97 13.54 -5.61
CA VAL A 65 12.36 13.94 -5.42
C VAL A 65 12.93 13.16 -4.25
N GLU A 66 14.12 12.62 -4.40
CA GLU A 66 14.86 11.92 -3.36
C GLU A 66 16.27 12.50 -3.25
N ASN A 67 16.66 12.91 -2.04
CA ASN A 67 17.96 13.52 -1.79
C ASN A 67 18.26 14.71 -2.73
N GLY A 68 17.23 15.52 -3.00
CA GLY A 68 17.33 16.69 -3.86
C GLY A 68 17.45 16.42 -5.36
N GLU A 69 17.24 15.17 -5.81
CA GLU A 69 17.18 14.82 -7.24
C GLU A 69 15.87 14.12 -7.57
N LEU A 70 15.34 14.38 -8.77
CA LEU A 70 14.15 13.70 -9.24
C LEU A 70 14.49 12.22 -9.49
N ASN A 71 13.78 11.32 -8.80
CA ASN A 71 14.00 9.88 -8.91
C ASN A 71 12.98 9.25 -9.87
N TRP A 72 13.36 9.08 -11.14
CA TRP A 72 12.53 8.45 -12.17
C TRP A 72 12.33 6.95 -11.98
N SER A 73 13.12 6.30 -11.15
CA SER A 73 12.99 4.85 -10.88
C SER A 73 12.06 4.52 -9.71
N PHE A 74 11.65 5.54 -8.94
CA PHE A 74 10.79 5.32 -7.79
C PHE A 74 9.37 4.95 -8.23
N THR A 75 8.88 3.82 -7.71
CA THR A 75 7.50 3.37 -7.83
C THR A 75 7.04 2.84 -6.48
N GLY A 76 5.97 3.40 -5.92
CA GLY A 76 5.45 3.07 -4.61
C GLY A 76 4.73 4.23 -3.95
N LEU A 77 4.48 4.10 -2.64
CA LEU A 77 3.85 5.17 -1.85
C LEU A 77 4.90 6.09 -1.25
N THR A 78 4.58 7.37 -1.21
CA THR A 78 5.33 8.40 -0.48
C THR A 78 4.39 9.25 0.36
N ASP A 79 4.84 9.67 1.55
CA ASP A 79 4.07 10.59 2.39
C ASP A 79 4.24 12.03 1.91
N TYR A 80 3.12 12.76 1.85
CA TYR A 80 3.09 14.19 1.60
C TYR A 80 2.04 14.84 2.49
N TYR A 81 2.50 15.58 3.49
CA TYR A 81 1.65 16.21 4.50
C TYR A 81 0.64 15.27 5.17
N GLY A 82 1.10 14.05 5.53
CA GLY A 82 0.28 13.06 6.23
C GLY A 82 -0.65 12.24 5.34
N THR A 83 -0.64 12.48 4.02
CA THR A 83 -1.35 11.65 3.05
C THR A 83 -0.33 10.87 2.21
N LYS A 84 -0.57 9.58 2.03
CA LYS A 84 0.28 8.72 1.20
C LYS A 84 -0.23 8.74 -0.24
N TYR A 85 0.64 9.06 -1.18
CA TYR A 85 0.34 9.11 -2.61
C TYR A 85 1.13 8.08 -3.40
N TYR A 86 0.50 7.50 -4.41
CA TYR A 86 1.15 6.55 -5.29
C TYR A 86 1.91 7.26 -6.41
N VAL A 87 3.17 6.96 -6.47
CA VAL A 87 4.10 7.42 -7.49
C VAL A 87 4.46 6.24 -8.40
N GLU A 88 4.51 6.46 -9.68
CA GLU A 88 4.93 5.51 -10.68
C GLU A 88 5.98 6.15 -11.59
N ASN A 89 7.18 5.53 -11.64
CA ASN A 89 8.30 6.06 -12.42
C ASN A 89 8.55 7.54 -12.11
N GLY A 90 8.62 7.91 -10.84
CA GLY A 90 8.91 9.26 -10.36
C GLY A 90 7.78 10.28 -10.50
N VAL A 91 6.60 9.89 -11.02
CA VAL A 91 5.45 10.77 -11.24
C VAL A 91 4.26 10.28 -10.42
N LEU A 92 3.55 11.19 -9.75
CA LEU A 92 2.31 10.85 -9.04
C LEU A 92 1.24 10.41 -10.05
N ASN A 93 0.73 9.19 -9.87
CA ASN A 93 -0.28 8.60 -10.75
C ASN A 93 -1.67 8.66 -10.12
N TRP A 94 -2.47 9.66 -10.51
CA TRP A 94 -3.85 9.85 -10.05
C TRP A 94 -4.83 8.78 -10.52
N ASN A 95 -4.47 7.97 -11.50
CA ASN A 95 -5.34 6.92 -12.04
C ASN A 95 -5.13 5.57 -11.34
N TYR A 96 -4.13 5.48 -10.45
CA TYR A 96 -3.84 4.23 -9.78
C TYR A 96 -4.90 3.88 -8.74
N THR A 97 -5.39 2.63 -8.80
CA THR A 97 -6.27 2.03 -7.79
C THR A 97 -5.83 0.59 -7.54
N GLY A 98 -5.51 0.25 -6.28
CA GLY A 98 -5.02 -1.07 -5.91
C GLY A 98 -4.11 -1.06 -4.71
N LEU A 99 -3.41 -2.19 -4.48
CA LEU A 99 -2.39 -2.28 -3.42
C LEU A 99 -1.10 -1.61 -3.86
N ALA A 100 -0.55 -0.79 -2.99
CA ALA A 100 0.70 -0.08 -3.20
C ALA A 100 1.62 -0.20 -1.98
N LEU A 101 2.92 -0.32 -2.23
CA LEU A 101 3.95 -0.53 -1.22
C LEU A 101 4.47 0.80 -0.69
N LEU A 102 4.56 0.91 0.64
CA LEU A 102 5.28 1.96 1.36
C LEU A 102 6.55 1.36 1.98
N GLY A 103 7.70 1.89 1.62
CA GLY A 103 8.97 1.35 2.11
C GLY A 103 9.24 -0.07 1.59
N SER A 104 9.55 -1.02 2.50
CA SER A 104 9.93 -2.39 2.13
C SER A 104 8.83 -3.43 2.25
N ASP A 105 7.82 -3.21 3.11
CA ASP A 105 6.91 -4.27 3.54
C ASP A 105 5.50 -3.82 3.93
N GLU A 106 5.22 -2.53 3.98
CA GLU A 106 3.90 -2.01 4.31
C GLU A 106 3.05 -1.80 3.06
N TRP A 107 1.95 -2.54 2.94
CA TRP A 107 1.03 -2.43 1.82
C TRP A 107 -0.26 -1.72 2.20
N TYR A 108 -0.66 -0.77 1.36
CA TYR A 108 -1.89 -0.01 1.54
C TYR A 108 -2.75 -0.03 0.29
N TYR A 109 -4.06 0.08 0.49
CA TYR A 109 -4.99 0.29 -0.61
C TYR A 109 -5.04 1.77 -0.98
N ALA A 110 -4.70 2.06 -2.20
CA ALA A 110 -4.83 3.38 -2.82
C ALA A 110 -6.01 3.40 -3.80
N GLU A 111 -6.69 4.53 -3.85
CA GLU A 111 -7.75 4.82 -4.82
C GLU A 111 -7.52 6.21 -5.39
N ASN A 112 -7.55 6.33 -6.72
CA ASN A 112 -7.27 7.61 -7.40
C ASN A 112 -5.93 8.22 -6.95
N GLY A 113 -4.89 7.40 -6.88
CA GLY A 113 -3.53 7.82 -6.58
C GLY A 113 -3.22 8.16 -5.12
N ALA A 114 -4.16 8.03 -4.21
CA ALA A 114 -3.94 8.29 -2.78
C ALA A 114 -4.43 7.12 -1.92
N VAL A 115 -3.78 6.87 -0.78
CA VAL A 115 -4.28 5.87 0.18
C VAL A 115 -5.66 6.29 0.65
N LYS A 116 -6.63 5.38 0.46
CA LYS A 116 -8.02 5.59 0.86
C LYS A 116 -8.18 5.24 2.32
N ASN A 117 -8.33 6.24 3.17
CA ASN A 117 -8.55 6.05 4.59
C ASN A 117 -9.82 5.23 4.84
N ASP A 118 -9.77 4.35 5.87
CA ASP A 118 -10.87 3.52 6.34
C ASP A 118 -11.42 2.48 5.35
N TYR A 119 -10.71 2.19 4.25
CA TYR A 119 -11.09 1.09 3.38
C TYR A 119 -10.91 -0.25 4.08
N THR A 120 -11.97 -1.04 4.11
CA THR A 120 -11.94 -2.43 4.59
C THR A 120 -12.69 -3.30 3.59
N GLY A 121 -12.04 -4.36 3.10
CA GLY A 121 -12.61 -5.25 2.09
C GLY A 121 -11.57 -5.96 1.25
N LEU A 122 -12.02 -6.52 0.13
CA LEU A 122 -11.14 -7.22 -0.80
C LEU A 122 -10.63 -6.29 -1.90
N THR A 123 -9.38 -6.45 -2.28
CA THR A 123 -8.77 -5.82 -3.44
C THR A 123 -8.00 -6.83 -4.28
N TYR A 124 -8.06 -6.68 -5.59
CA TYR A 124 -7.36 -7.56 -6.53
C TYR A 124 -5.98 -7.02 -6.86
N PHE A 125 -4.95 -7.87 -6.70
CA PHE A 125 -3.58 -7.50 -7.02
C PHE A 125 -2.77 -8.73 -7.47
N CYS A 126 -2.02 -8.62 -8.54
CA CYS A 126 -1.13 -9.69 -9.07
C CYS A 126 -1.79 -11.08 -9.12
N GLY A 127 -3.03 -11.17 -9.62
CA GLY A 127 -3.71 -12.45 -9.81
C GLY A 127 -4.42 -13.02 -8.58
N ARG A 128 -4.44 -12.30 -7.46
CA ARG A 128 -5.05 -12.74 -6.20
C ARG A 128 -5.91 -11.65 -5.58
N TRP A 129 -6.87 -12.06 -4.75
CA TRP A 129 -7.65 -11.17 -3.92
C TRP A 129 -7.07 -11.12 -2.51
N PHE A 130 -6.83 -9.91 -2.01
CA PHE A 130 -6.26 -9.64 -0.70
C PHE A 130 -7.26 -8.91 0.19
N TYR A 131 -7.24 -9.23 1.48
CA TYR A 131 -8.01 -8.52 2.48
C TYR A 131 -7.25 -7.33 3.04
N VAL A 132 -7.90 -6.19 3.00
CA VAL A 132 -7.42 -4.92 3.53
C VAL A 132 -8.31 -4.52 4.70
N GLU A 133 -7.72 -4.10 5.79
CA GLU A 133 -8.40 -3.57 6.96
C GLU A 133 -7.89 -2.18 7.29
N LYS A 134 -8.81 -1.19 7.36
CA LYS A 134 -8.45 0.21 7.64
C LYS A 134 -7.31 0.69 6.74
N SER A 135 -7.45 0.43 5.47
CA SER A 135 -6.54 0.80 4.39
C SER A 135 -5.23 0.01 4.32
N ALA A 136 -4.84 -0.73 5.34
CA ALA A 136 -3.63 -1.54 5.36
C ALA A 136 -3.92 -3.02 5.07
N LEU A 137 -2.98 -3.68 4.40
CA LEU A 137 -3.05 -5.14 4.20
C LEU A 137 -2.84 -5.84 5.55
N ASN A 138 -3.83 -6.63 5.98
CA ASN A 138 -3.77 -7.39 7.23
C ASN A 138 -3.40 -8.86 6.94
N TRP A 139 -2.10 -9.18 7.05
CA TRP A 139 -1.57 -10.51 6.76
C TRP A 139 -2.08 -11.63 7.68
N ASP A 140 -2.55 -11.27 8.87
CA ASP A 140 -2.99 -12.25 9.89
C ASP A 140 -4.49 -12.54 9.80
N TYR A 141 -5.23 -11.85 8.91
CA TYR A 141 -6.66 -12.03 8.82
C TYR A 141 -7.04 -13.38 8.23
N THR A 142 -7.83 -14.14 8.98
CA THR A 142 -8.50 -15.36 8.52
C THR A 142 -9.95 -15.33 8.97
N GLY A 143 -10.89 -15.50 8.03
CA GLY A 143 -12.32 -15.44 8.33
C GLY A 143 -13.18 -15.01 7.14
N LEU A 144 -14.43 -14.65 7.42
CA LEU A 144 -15.37 -14.18 6.40
C LEU A 144 -15.28 -12.67 6.23
N THR A 145 -15.31 -12.24 4.98
CA THR A 145 -15.43 -10.82 4.61
C THR A 145 -16.53 -10.62 3.57
N ASN A 146 -17.29 -9.54 3.70
CA ASN A 146 -18.29 -9.16 2.71
C ASN A 146 -17.67 -8.28 1.61
N TYR A 147 -17.94 -8.64 0.36
CA TYR A 147 -17.55 -7.82 -0.79
C TYR A 147 -18.71 -7.76 -1.79
N TYR A 148 -19.27 -6.58 -1.97
CA TYR A 148 -20.45 -6.33 -2.82
C TYR A 148 -21.64 -7.27 -2.54
N GLY A 149 -21.92 -7.56 -1.27
CA GLY A 149 -23.05 -8.38 -0.84
C GLY A 149 -22.78 -9.89 -0.83
N THR A 150 -21.65 -10.34 -1.32
CA THR A 150 -21.21 -11.75 -1.25
C THR A 150 -20.17 -11.92 -0.15
N TRP A 151 -20.30 -13.00 0.64
CA TRP A 151 -19.36 -13.33 1.69
C TRP A 151 -18.32 -14.33 1.20
N TYR A 152 -17.06 -13.99 1.40
CA TYR A 152 -15.91 -14.79 0.97
C TYR A 152 -15.06 -15.22 2.15
N TYR A 153 -14.46 -16.40 2.04
CA TYR A 153 -13.50 -16.88 3.02
C TYR A 153 -12.08 -16.46 2.64
N VAL A 154 -11.45 -15.81 3.60
CA VAL A 154 -10.07 -15.33 3.50
C VAL A 154 -9.23 -16.14 4.48
N GLU A 155 -8.05 -16.55 4.06
CA GLU A 155 -7.06 -17.23 4.88
C GLU A 155 -5.70 -16.55 4.72
N ASN A 156 -5.12 -16.10 5.84
CA ASN A 156 -3.86 -15.37 5.82
C ASN A 156 -3.89 -14.22 4.81
N SER A 157 -4.91 -13.37 4.90
CA SER A 157 -5.17 -12.22 4.03
C SER A 157 -5.53 -12.53 2.57
N ILE A 158 -5.49 -13.77 2.12
CA ILE A 158 -5.74 -14.16 0.74
C ILE A 158 -7.08 -14.90 0.65
N LEU A 159 -7.92 -14.53 -0.33
CA LEU A 159 -9.17 -15.23 -0.61
C LEU A 159 -8.84 -16.68 -1.02
N ASN A 160 -9.37 -17.65 -0.25
CA ASN A 160 -9.14 -19.07 -0.48
C ASN A 160 -10.32 -19.73 -1.18
N TRP A 161 -10.24 -19.86 -2.51
CA TRP A 161 -11.26 -20.51 -3.34
C TRP A 161 -11.36 -22.02 -3.13
N ASN A 162 -10.38 -22.66 -2.48
CA ASN A 162 -10.39 -24.09 -2.25
C ASN A 162 -11.02 -24.49 -0.92
N PHE A 163 -11.33 -23.52 -0.05
CA PHE A 163 -11.91 -23.79 1.23
C PHE A 163 -13.37 -24.23 1.09
N THR A 164 -13.69 -25.40 1.67
CA THR A 164 -15.06 -25.89 1.82
C THR A 164 -15.21 -26.48 3.22
N GLY A 165 -16.16 -26.00 4.00
CA GLY A 165 -16.37 -26.39 5.40
C GLY A 165 -16.96 -25.28 6.23
N LEU A 166 -16.96 -25.48 7.55
CA LEU A 166 -17.42 -24.47 8.50
C LEU A 166 -16.28 -23.51 8.89
N THR A 167 -16.64 -22.26 9.06
CA THR A 167 -15.78 -21.23 9.65
C THR A 167 -16.55 -20.41 10.68
N ASP A 168 -15.88 -19.99 11.76
CA ASP A 168 -16.49 -19.13 12.77
C ASP A 168 -16.45 -17.66 12.31
N TYR A 169 -17.56 -16.97 12.54
CA TYR A 169 -17.65 -15.53 12.34
C TYR A 169 -18.51 -14.91 13.44
N TYR A 170 -17.85 -14.19 14.34
CA TYR A 170 -18.47 -13.59 15.55
C TYR A 170 -19.30 -14.57 16.37
N GLY A 171 -18.77 -15.79 16.59
CA GLY A 171 -19.40 -16.82 17.42
C GLY A 171 -20.49 -17.63 16.72
N THR A 172 -20.77 -17.36 15.45
CA THR A 172 -21.65 -18.20 14.61
C THR A 172 -20.83 -18.91 13.56
N LYS A 173 -21.04 -20.21 13.40
CA LYS A 173 -20.37 -21.00 12.36
C LYS A 173 -21.20 -21.00 11.09
N TYR A 174 -20.54 -20.69 9.99
CA TYR A 174 -21.16 -20.62 8.65
C TYR A 174 -20.51 -21.60 7.69
N TYR A 175 -21.32 -22.16 6.81
CA TYR A 175 -20.84 -23.08 5.78
C TYR A 175 -20.35 -22.31 4.54
N VAL A 176 -19.13 -22.57 4.21
CA VAL A 176 -18.46 -22.04 3.01
C VAL A 176 -18.27 -23.17 2.01
N GLU A 177 -18.49 -22.90 0.76
CA GLU A 177 -18.27 -23.81 -0.35
C GLU A 177 -17.45 -23.10 -1.45
N ASN A 178 -16.29 -23.68 -1.78
CA ASN A 178 -15.38 -23.10 -2.76
C ASN A 178 -15.08 -21.62 -2.47
N GLY A 179 -14.76 -21.29 -1.22
CA GLY A 179 -14.40 -19.94 -0.79
C GLY A 179 -15.56 -18.95 -0.64
N VAL A 180 -16.80 -19.36 -0.89
CA VAL A 180 -18.00 -18.52 -0.80
C VAL A 180 -18.97 -19.07 0.22
N LEU A 181 -19.53 -18.19 1.08
CA LEU A 181 -20.57 -18.59 2.03
C LEU A 181 -21.82 -19.03 1.26
N ASN A 182 -22.27 -20.29 1.51
CA ASN A 182 -23.42 -20.87 0.85
C ASN A 182 -24.67 -20.83 1.74
N TRP A 183 -25.52 -19.82 1.55
CA TRP A 183 -26.76 -19.64 2.29
C TRP A 183 -27.83 -20.72 1.98
N ASN A 184 -27.66 -21.49 0.93
CA ASN A 184 -28.62 -22.55 0.57
C ASN A 184 -28.24 -23.90 1.14
N TYR A 185 -27.08 -24.01 1.81
CA TYR A 185 -26.62 -25.27 2.37
C TYR A 185 -27.45 -25.68 3.57
N THR A 186 -27.93 -26.93 3.56
CA THR A 186 -28.59 -27.58 4.70
C THR A 186 -28.09 -29.00 4.80
N GLY A 187 -27.53 -29.40 5.95
CA GLY A 187 -26.98 -30.73 6.19
C GLY A 187 -25.82 -30.74 7.18
N LEU A 188 -25.11 -31.87 7.23
CA LEU A 188 -23.91 -31.99 8.05
C LEU A 188 -22.71 -31.30 7.39
N ALA A 189 -22.01 -30.50 8.16
CA ALA A 189 -20.83 -29.78 7.73
C ALA A 189 -19.69 -29.95 8.74
N LEU A 190 -18.45 -29.98 8.22
CA LEU A 190 -17.25 -30.24 9.00
C LEU A 190 -16.59 -28.92 9.42
N LEU A 191 -16.22 -28.83 10.71
CA LEU A 191 -15.35 -27.81 11.26
C LEU A 191 -13.97 -28.41 11.54
N GLY A 192 -12.92 -27.89 10.91
CA GLY A 192 -11.60 -28.47 11.05
C GLY A 192 -11.52 -29.88 10.45
N SER A 193 -10.96 -30.84 11.22
CA SER A 193 -10.70 -32.20 10.75
C SER A 193 -11.76 -33.25 11.16
N ASP A 194 -12.51 -32.99 12.23
CA ASP A 194 -13.28 -34.06 12.90
C ASP A 194 -14.57 -33.62 13.63
N GLU A 195 -14.85 -32.32 13.70
CA GLU A 195 -16.08 -31.84 14.36
C GLU A 195 -17.19 -31.60 13.34
N TRP A 196 -18.30 -32.35 13.48
CA TRP A 196 -19.46 -32.27 12.60
C TRP A 196 -20.61 -31.51 13.25
N TYR A 197 -21.20 -30.62 12.50
CA TYR A 197 -22.36 -29.82 12.92
C TYR A 197 -23.47 -29.88 11.89
N TYR A 198 -24.71 -29.76 12.33
CA TYR A 198 -25.83 -29.54 11.42
C TYR A 198 -25.98 -28.07 11.12
N ALA A 199 -25.96 -27.75 9.85
CA ALA A 199 -26.20 -26.40 9.33
C ALA A 199 -27.53 -26.34 8.60
N GLU A 200 -28.21 -25.21 8.70
CA GLU A 200 -29.43 -24.91 7.97
C GLU A 200 -29.35 -23.48 7.43
N ASN A 201 -29.65 -23.32 6.14
CA ASN A 201 -29.52 -22.03 5.47
C ASN A 201 -28.12 -21.40 5.67
N GLY A 202 -27.08 -22.23 5.54
CA GLY A 202 -25.69 -21.81 5.64
C GLY A 202 -25.15 -21.54 7.03
N ALA A 203 -25.94 -21.63 8.09
CA ALA A 203 -25.51 -21.38 9.46
C ALA A 203 -25.72 -22.61 10.35
N VAL A 204 -24.81 -22.86 11.31
CA VAL A 204 -24.94 -23.95 12.29
C VAL A 204 -26.14 -23.72 13.21
N LYS A 205 -26.95 -24.75 13.40
CA LYS A 205 -28.06 -24.82 14.34
C LYS A 205 -27.62 -25.55 15.60
N ASN A 206 -27.30 -24.82 16.65
CA ASN A 206 -26.79 -25.37 17.91
C ASN A 206 -27.86 -26.17 18.72
N ASP A 207 -29.12 -25.93 18.43
CA ASP A 207 -30.26 -26.56 19.09
C ASP A 207 -30.93 -27.68 18.28
N TYR A 208 -30.32 -28.01 17.10
CA TYR A 208 -30.86 -29.10 16.28
C TYR A 208 -30.70 -30.47 16.98
N THR A 209 -31.78 -31.21 17.00
CA THR A 209 -31.76 -32.59 17.45
C THR A 209 -32.65 -33.41 16.53
N GLY A 210 -32.06 -34.34 15.80
CA GLY A 210 -32.81 -35.12 14.82
C GLY A 210 -31.96 -35.93 13.87
N LEU A 211 -32.61 -36.64 12.96
CA LEU A 211 -31.94 -37.38 11.92
C LEU A 211 -31.69 -36.48 10.69
N THR A 212 -30.49 -36.52 10.20
CA THR A 212 -30.10 -35.86 8.96
C THR A 212 -29.43 -36.84 7.99
N TYR A 213 -29.74 -36.72 6.70
CA TYR A 213 -29.19 -37.60 5.67
C TYR A 213 -27.92 -36.95 5.04
N PHE A 214 -26.81 -37.71 5.07
CA PHE A 214 -25.55 -37.24 4.51
C PHE A 214 -24.76 -38.39 3.89
N CYS A 215 -24.21 -38.19 2.70
CA CYS A 215 -23.38 -39.20 2.00
C CYS A 215 -24.00 -40.62 1.99
N GLY A 216 -25.29 -40.72 1.71
CA GLY A 216 -25.96 -42.02 1.60
C GLY A 216 -26.37 -42.67 2.92
N ARG A 217 -26.22 -41.97 4.07
CA ARG A 217 -26.52 -42.49 5.41
C ARG A 217 -27.27 -41.47 6.25
N TRP A 218 -28.01 -42.02 7.25
CA TRP A 218 -28.67 -41.20 8.26
C TRP A 218 -27.78 -41.05 9.49
N PHE A 219 -27.65 -39.85 9.98
CA PHE A 219 -26.93 -39.49 11.19
C PHE A 219 -27.88 -38.78 12.15
N TYR A 220 -27.65 -39.00 13.45
CA TYR A 220 -28.33 -38.28 14.51
C TYR A 220 -27.42 -37.14 14.98
N ALA A 221 -27.89 -35.89 14.90
CA ALA A 221 -27.16 -34.68 15.28
C ALA A 221 -27.96 -33.94 16.38
#